data_9d23b372866bba4c6147163eeeb3bf03
#
_entry.id   9d23b372866bba4c6147163eeeb3bf03
#
_cell.length_a   1.000
_cell.length_b   1.000
_cell.length_c   1.000
_cell.angle_alpha   90.00
_cell.angle_beta   90.00
_cell.angle_gamma   90.00
#
_symmetry.space_group_name_H-M   'P 1'
#
loop_
_entity.id
_entity.type
_entity.pdbx_description
1 polymer ?
#
loop_
_entity_poly.entity_id
_entity_poly.type
_entity_poly.pdbx_seq_one_letter_code
_entity_poly.pdbx_strand_id
1 'polypeptide(L)'
;MIFAAGMGTRLKPLTDVIPKALVPVGDKPLLQIVLERLLDAGIHDVVVNVHHKAGQISNYLRLLETYYDVRISISDESEQLLETGGGIRKAHDLFDAEAPILIHNVDILSNVDLGAFYDSIGDADALLLVSERKTKRYLLFDEEMHLVGWTNIETGEVKSPYPEIAALSGDKEKVQRMYSPSGSLPTGEGGGRGLMLAFSGIHAFSPRLFADMEQWPEKFPIIDFYLNRCAERKIKGYLKSDLQLLDVGKLDTLDNAFEFLKTIN
;
A
#
# COMPACT_ATOMS: atom_id res chain seq x y z
N MET A 1 7.13 7.06 3.71
CA MET A 1 6.09 7.12 4.78
C MET A 1 5.73 5.72 5.25
N ILE A 2 5.58 5.51 6.55
CA ILE A 2 5.08 4.25 7.12
C ILE A 2 3.65 4.48 7.65
N PHE A 3 2.69 3.69 7.20
CA PHE A 3 1.33 3.70 7.74
C PHE A 3 1.24 2.89 9.04
N ALA A 4 1.21 3.55 10.19
CA ALA A 4 1.14 2.96 11.53
C ALA A 4 -0.13 3.35 12.33
N ALA A 5 -1.06 4.12 11.75
CA ALA A 5 -2.29 4.59 12.40
C ALA A 5 -3.38 3.50 12.58
N GLY A 6 -3.15 2.28 12.11
CA GLY A 6 -4.13 1.20 12.11
C GLY A 6 -4.55 0.74 13.51
N MET A 7 -5.85 0.49 13.72
CA MET A 7 -6.42 0.03 15.00
C MET A 7 -6.01 -1.39 15.41
N GLY A 8 -5.60 -2.23 14.48
CA GLY A 8 -5.15 -3.60 14.75
C GLY A 8 -6.23 -4.53 15.33
N THR A 9 -7.52 -4.29 15.07
CA THR A 9 -8.65 -5.01 15.70
C THR A 9 -8.61 -6.53 15.51
N ARG A 10 -8.01 -7.01 14.43
CA ARG A 10 -7.85 -8.45 14.13
C ARG A 10 -6.73 -9.15 14.91
N LEU A 11 -5.87 -8.37 15.61
CA LEU A 11 -4.78 -8.84 16.47
C LEU A 11 -5.15 -8.82 17.96
N LYS A 12 -6.40 -8.54 18.31
CA LYS A 12 -6.85 -8.63 19.72
C LYS A 12 -6.66 -10.06 20.26
N PRO A 13 -6.25 -10.22 21.53
CA PRO A 13 -6.15 -9.17 22.58
C PRO A 13 -4.83 -8.40 22.61
N LEU A 14 -3.83 -8.73 21.79
CA LEU A 14 -2.51 -8.09 21.81
C LEU A 14 -2.63 -6.56 21.65
N THR A 15 -3.46 -6.13 20.72
CA THR A 15 -3.65 -4.70 20.43
C THR A 15 -4.51 -3.95 21.43
N ASP A 16 -5.07 -4.62 22.43
CA ASP A 16 -5.66 -3.97 23.59
C ASP A 16 -4.58 -3.31 24.49
N VAL A 17 -3.34 -3.84 24.46
CA VAL A 17 -2.22 -3.37 25.30
C VAL A 17 -1.21 -2.55 24.49
N ILE A 18 -0.79 -3.03 23.29
CA ILE A 18 0.21 -2.39 22.43
C ILE A 18 -0.39 -2.04 21.07
N PRO A 19 0.02 -0.94 20.41
CA PRO A 19 -0.45 -0.65 19.04
C PRO A 19 0.09 -1.70 18.06
N LYS A 20 -0.65 -1.93 16.96
CA LYS A 20 -0.28 -2.91 15.93
C LYS A 20 1.16 -2.73 15.44
N ALA A 21 1.59 -1.50 15.24
CA ALA A 21 2.94 -1.17 14.77
C ALA A 21 4.06 -1.66 15.72
N LEU A 22 3.75 -1.83 17.01
CA LEU A 22 4.69 -2.32 18.02
C LEU A 22 4.52 -3.81 18.35
N VAL A 23 3.65 -4.53 17.65
CA VAL A 23 3.55 -5.99 17.80
C VAL A 23 4.87 -6.63 17.36
N PRO A 24 5.51 -7.46 18.24
CA PRO A 24 6.80 -8.06 17.91
C PRO A 24 6.67 -9.21 16.91
N VAL A 25 7.64 -9.30 16.01
CA VAL A 25 7.90 -10.45 15.16
C VAL A 25 9.35 -10.90 15.48
N GLY A 26 9.50 -12.00 16.21
CA GLY A 26 10.76 -12.35 16.82
C GLY A 26 11.16 -11.36 17.91
N ASP A 27 12.31 -10.74 17.77
CA ASP A 27 12.90 -9.78 18.71
C ASP A 27 12.60 -8.30 18.36
N LYS A 28 11.99 -8.02 17.22
CA LYS A 28 11.75 -6.66 16.74
C LYS A 28 10.27 -6.36 16.48
N PRO A 29 9.77 -5.16 16.82
CA PRO A 29 8.46 -4.72 16.40
C PRO A 29 8.33 -4.55 14.88
N LEU A 30 7.11 -4.73 14.34
CA LEU A 30 6.82 -4.52 12.91
C LEU A 30 7.33 -3.19 12.38
N LEU A 31 7.15 -2.10 13.14
CA LEU A 31 7.59 -0.76 12.77
C LEU A 31 9.11 -0.68 12.57
N GLN A 32 9.89 -1.32 13.46
CA GLN A 32 11.34 -1.36 13.35
C GLN A 32 11.79 -2.18 12.12
N ILE A 33 11.16 -3.32 11.88
CA ILE A 33 11.46 -4.16 10.71
C ILE A 33 11.26 -3.38 9.41
N VAL A 34 10.14 -2.65 9.29
CA VAL A 34 9.87 -1.83 8.11
C VAL A 34 10.85 -0.66 8.02
N LEU A 35 11.19 -0.01 9.14
CA LEU A 35 12.17 1.08 9.18
C LEU A 35 13.54 0.61 8.70
N GLU A 36 14.04 -0.51 9.22
CA GLU A 36 15.33 -1.09 8.81
C GLU A 36 15.38 -1.34 7.30
N ARG A 37 14.31 -1.89 6.73
CA ARG A 37 14.22 -2.10 5.28
C ARG A 37 14.22 -0.81 4.45
N LEU A 38 13.64 0.28 4.99
CA LEU A 38 13.73 1.60 4.34
C LEU A 38 15.16 2.13 4.42
N LEU A 39 15.85 1.96 5.55
CA LEU A 39 17.26 2.35 5.70
C LEU A 39 18.18 1.55 4.77
N ASP A 40 17.96 0.25 4.64
CA ASP A 40 18.70 -0.61 3.70
C ASP A 40 18.51 -0.17 2.24
N ALA A 41 17.37 0.44 1.92
CA ALA A 41 17.09 1.06 0.62
C ALA A 41 17.63 2.50 0.50
N GLY A 42 18.38 3.01 1.50
CA GLY A 42 18.95 4.36 1.49
C GLY A 42 17.96 5.48 1.84
N ILE A 43 16.81 5.15 2.43
CA ILE A 43 15.78 6.14 2.80
C ILE A 43 15.94 6.51 4.28
N HIS A 44 16.45 7.70 4.55
CA HIS A 44 16.77 8.20 5.89
C HIS A 44 15.78 9.26 6.41
N ASP A 45 14.89 9.80 5.56
CA ASP A 45 13.82 10.72 5.95
C ASP A 45 12.50 9.98 5.95
N VAL A 46 11.93 9.73 7.13
CA VAL A 46 10.76 8.87 7.29
C VAL A 46 9.63 9.61 7.99
N VAL A 47 8.46 9.66 7.37
CA VAL A 47 7.23 10.13 8.00
C VAL A 47 6.44 8.92 8.50
N VAL A 48 5.96 8.96 9.75
CA VAL A 48 5.12 7.90 10.34
C VAL A 48 3.81 8.50 10.80
N ASN A 49 2.68 8.03 10.28
CA ASN A 49 1.40 8.44 10.83
C ASN A 49 1.02 7.60 12.04
N VAL A 50 0.43 8.24 13.03
CA VAL A 50 0.03 7.60 14.30
C VAL A 50 -1.40 7.97 14.66
N HIS A 51 -2.14 7.05 15.29
CA HIS A 51 -3.49 7.28 15.80
C HIS A 51 -3.71 6.52 17.11
N HIS A 52 -4.04 5.23 17.03
CA HIS A 52 -4.27 4.40 18.22
C HIS A 52 -2.99 4.22 19.04
N LYS A 53 -3.03 4.61 20.34
CA LYS A 53 -1.86 4.57 21.23
C LYS A 53 -0.64 5.34 20.69
N ALA A 54 -0.89 6.49 20.05
CA ALA A 54 0.10 7.34 19.41
C ALA A 54 1.33 7.61 20.29
N GLY A 55 1.13 7.84 21.60
CA GLY A 55 2.23 8.08 22.54
C GLY A 55 3.23 6.91 22.66
N GLN A 56 2.75 5.65 22.59
CA GLN A 56 3.64 4.49 22.62
C GLN A 56 4.49 4.42 21.33
N ILE A 57 3.87 4.63 20.16
CA ILE A 57 4.58 4.64 18.88
C ILE A 57 5.60 5.79 18.86
N SER A 58 5.19 7.00 19.23
CA SER A 58 6.07 8.19 19.23
C SER A 58 7.28 8.03 20.16
N ASN A 59 7.09 7.43 21.34
CA ASN A 59 8.20 7.15 22.24
C ASN A 59 9.18 6.13 21.65
N TYR A 60 8.66 5.10 20.98
CA TYR A 60 9.49 4.10 20.32
C TYR A 60 10.26 4.68 19.13
N LEU A 61 9.62 5.54 18.32
CA LEU A 61 10.27 6.23 17.20
C LEU A 61 11.44 7.11 17.67
N ARG A 62 11.28 7.88 18.76
CA ARG A 62 12.38 8.65 19.36
C ARG A 62 13.54 7.78 19.82
N LEU A 63 13.25 6.56 20.33
CA LEU A 63 14.29 5.60 20.69
C LEU A 63 15.04 5.14 19.43
N LEU A 64 14.33 4.83 18.34
CA LEU A 64 14.95 4.39 17.08
C LEU A 64 15.89 5.46 16.50
N GLU A 65 15.55 6.76 16.59
CA GLU A 65 16.44 7.86 16.16
C GLU A 65 17.76 7.92 16.96
N THR A 66 17.83 7.29 18.14
CA THR A 66 19.10 7.21 18.89
C THR A 66 20.00 6.07 18.43
N TYR A 67 19.45 5.08 17.74
CA TYR A 67 20.18 3.87 17.29
C TYR A 67 20.50 3.89 15.80
N TYR A 68 19.68 4.58 15.01
CA TYR A 68 19.77 4.61 13.54
C TYR A 68 20.04 6.03 13.05
N ASP A 69 20.79 6.15 11.97
CA ASP A 69 20.93 7.40 11.24
C ASP A 69 19.66 7.66 10.41
N VAL A 70 18.64 8.20 11.06
CA VAL A 70 17.32 8.45 10.46
C VAL A 70 16.69 9.70 11.07
N ARG A 71 15.99 10.47 10.26
CA ARG A 71 15.12 11.57 10.70
C ARG A 71 13.67 11.12 10.61
N ILE A 72 12.95 11.17 11.74
CA ILE A 72 11.56 10.72 11.79
C ILE A 72 10.62 11.88 12.09
N SER A 73 9.70 12.15 11.17
CA SER A 73 8.59 13.09 11.36
C SER A 73 7.30 12.34 11.67
N ILE A 74 6.53 12.82 12.63
CA ILE A 74 5.29 12.18 13.07
C ILE A 74 4.08 12.96 12.54
N SER A 75 3.22 12.29 11.77
CA SER A 75 1.90 12.79 11.38
C SER A 75 0.85 12.26 12.37
N ASP A 76 0.41 13.10 13.30
CA ASP A 76 -0.51 12.70 14.39
C ASP A 76 -1.97 12.77 13.93
N GLU A 77 -2.64 11.62 13.86
CA GLU A 77 -4.06 11.46 13.55
C GLU A 77 -4.89 11.12 14.79
N SER A 78 -4.41 11.40 16.03
CA SER A 78 -5.06 10.99 17.28
C SER A 78 -6.49 11.53 17.42
N GLU A 79 -6.80 12.69 16.86
CA GLU A 79 -8.14 13.28 16.87
C GLU A 79 -9.11 12.55 15.95
N GLN A 80 -8.65 12.12 14.77
CA GLN A 80 -9.46 11.44 13.77
C GLN A 80 -8.59 10.56 12.86
N LEU A 81 -8.97 9.30 12.72
CA LEU A 81 -8.37 8.40 11.72
C LEU A 81 -8.81 8.81 10.32
N LEU A 82 -7.84 9.20 9.48
CA LEU A 82 -8.09 9.82 8.17
C LEU A 82 -8.13 8.83 7.00
N GLU A 83 -7.88 7.53 7.27
CA GLU A 83 -7.64 6.52 6.24
C GLU A 83 -6.38 6.83 5.43
N THR A 84 -6.10 6.03 4.39
CA THR A 84 -4.79 6.08 3.72
C THR A 84 -4.58 7.34 2.88
N GLY A 85 -5.61 7.81 2.17
CA GLY A 85 -5.50 9.01 1.35
C GLY A 85 -5.48 10.29 2.19
N GLY A 86 -6.36 10.39 3.18
CA GLY A 86 -6.38 11.52 4.10
C GLY A 86 -5.10 11.61 4.94
N GLY A 87 -4.53 10.47 5.35
CA GLY A 87 -3.25 10.40 6.07
C GLY A 87 -2.07 10.92 5.24
N ILE A 88 -2.01 10.59 3.92
CA ILE A 88 -0.99 11.15 3.01
C ILE A 88 -1.16 12.67 2.92
N ARG A 89 -2.39 13.14 2.68
CA ARG A 89 -2.67 14.59 2.56
C ARG A 89 -2.31 15.35 3.83
N LYS A 90 -2.65 14.82 5.01
CA LYS A 90 -2.29 15.45 6.30
C LYS A 90 -0.78 15.58 6.49
N ALA A 91 -0.03 14.63 5.98
CA ALA A 91 1.42 14.61 6.09
C ALA A 91 2.14 15.45 5.02
N HIS A 92 1.42 16.16 4.13
CA HIS A 92 1.98 16.90 2.99
C HIS A 92 3.20 17.75 3.34
N ASP A 93 3.08 18.60 4.36
CA ASP A 93 4.15 19.54 4.75
C ASP A 93 5.38 18.86 5.40
N LEU A 94 5.31 17.55 5.65
CA LEU A 94 6.42 16.77 6.20
C LEU A 94 7.26 16.08 5.12
N PHE A 95 6.87 16.18 3.85
CA PHE A 95 7.59 15.58 2.72
C PHE A 95 8.43 16.59 1.96
N ASP A 96 9.43 16.07 1.23
CA ASP A 96 10.09 16.85 0.18
C ASP A 96 9.08 17.09 -0.97
N ALA A 97 8.98 18.35 -1.40
CA ALA A 97 8.04 18.76 -2.43
C ALA A 97 8.41 18.25 -3.84
N GLU A 98 9.68 17.89 -4.05
CA GLU A 98 10.21 17.53 -5.37
C GLU A 98 10.42 16.02 -5.55
N ALA A 99 10.61 15.28 -4.44
CA ALA A 99 10.91 13.85 -4.48
C ALA A 99 9.66 12.99 -4.34
N PRO A 100 9.53 11.88 -5.10
CA PRO A 100 8.47 10.90 -4.87
C PRO A 100 8.52 10.35 -3.45
N ILE A 101 7.37 9.94 -2.94
CA ILE A 101 7.23 9.42 -1.58
C ILE A 101 7.00 7.91 -1.65
N LEU A 102 7.91 7.11 -1.08
CA LEU A 102 7.66 5.68 -0.86
C LEU A 102 6.74 5.50 0.34
N ILE A 103 5.62 4.82 0.14
CA ILE A 103 4.61 4.57 1.17
C ILE A 103 4.52 3.08 1.43
N HIS A 104 4.59 2.70 2.70
CA HIS A 104 4.63 1.30 3.13
C HIS A 104 3.69 1.06 4.32
N ASN A 105 2.79 0.10 4.21
CA ASN A 105 1.97 -0.33 5.35
C ASN A 105 2.86 -1.08 6.36
N VAL A 106 2.75 -0.73 7.65
CA VAL A 106 3.57 -1.30 8.72
C VAL A 106 3.41 -2.81 8.92
N ASP A 107 2.30 -3.38 8.46
CA ASP A 107 1.95 -4.80 8.61
C ASP A 107 2.31 -5.66 7.39
N ILE A 108 2.99 -5.12 6.41
CA ILE A 108 3.40 -5.85 5.21
C ILE A 108 4.88 -6.23 5.32
N LEU A 109 5.15 -7.53 5.24
CA LEU A 109 6.48 -8.07 5.06
C LEU A 109 6.59 -8.63 3.63
N SER A 110 7.70 -8.37 2.94
CA SER A 110 7.86 -8.84 1.55
C SER A 110 9.33 -8.92 1.13
N ASN A 111 9.60 -9.62 0.04
CA ASN A 111 10.93 -9.70 -0.58
C ASN A 111 11.16 -8.62 -1.66
N VAL A 112 10.35 -7.55 -1.69
CA VAL A 112 10.57 -6.49 -2.67
C VAL A 112 11.85 -5.71 -2.35
N ASP A 113 12.67 -5.46 -3.36
CA ASP A 113 13.72 -4.46 -3.29
C ASP A 113 13.07 -3.07 -3.34
N LEU A 114 13.04 -2.39 -2.19
CA LEU A 114 12.37 -1.10 -2.03
C LEU A 114 13.08 0.02 -2.82
N GLY A 115 14.41 -0.03 -2.93
CA GLY A 115 15.18 0.92 -3.72
C GLY A 115 14.88 0.80 -5.20
N ALA A 116 15.01 -0.42 -5.75
CA ALA A 116 14.69 -0.69 -7.16
C ALA A 116 13.21 -0.40 -7.50
N PHE A 117 12.29 -0.69 -6.58
CA PHE A 117 10.88 -0.34 -6.73
C PHE A 117 10.68 1.18 -6.78
N TYR A 118 11.30 1.92 -5.85
CA TYR A 118 11.23 3.38 -5.79
C TYR A 118 11.76 4.03 -7.07
N ASP A 119 12.91 3.58 -7.55
CA ASP A 119 13.54 4.11 -8.77
C ASP A 119 12.68 3.84 -10.03
N SER A 120 11.83 2.82 -9.97
CA SER A 120 10.95 2.43 -11.10
C SER A 120 9.75 3.35 -11.29
N ILE A 121 9.50 4.35 -10.42
CA ILE A 121 8.36 5.28 -10.59
C ILE A 121 8.49 6.08 -11.90
N GLY A 122 9.71 6.48 -12.30
CA GLY A 122 9.97 7.22 -13.52
C GLY A 122 9.11 8.49 -13.63
N ASP A 123 8.34 8.61 -14.73
CA ASP A 123 7.42 9.71 -14.99
C ASP A 123 5.98 9.47 -14.50
N ALA A 124 5.71 8.33 -13.85
CA ALA A 124 4.39 8.05 -13.30
C ALA A 124 4.03 8.99 -12.14
N ASP A 125 2.73 9.26 -11.99
CA ASP A 125 2.20 10.01 -10.85
C ASP A 125 2.05 9.10 -9.61
N ALA A 126 1.79 7.81 -9.81
CA ALA A 126 1.91 6.80 -8.76
C ALA A 126 2.32 5.44 -9.35
N LEU A 127 3.07 4.66 -8.56
CA LEU A 127 3.47 3.29 -8.88
C LEU A 127 3.01 2.36 -7.77
N LEU A 128 2.18 1.36 -8.08
CA LEU A 128 1.57 0.45 -7.13
C LEU A 128 2.24 -0.91 -7.19
N LEU A 129 2.82 -1.40 -6.10
CA LEU A 129 3.32 -2.77 -6.05
C LEU A 129 2.14 -3.75 -6.08
N VAL A 130 2.12 -4.61 -7.09
CA VAL A 130 1.04 -5.57 -7.32
C VAL A 130 1.58 -6.97 -7.56
N SER A 131 0.72 -7.98 -7.33
CA SER A 131 1.07 -9.39 -7.51
C SER A 131 -0.15 -10.23 -7.92
N GLU A 132 0.12 -11.45 -8.36
CA GLU A 132 -0.90 -12.45 -8.74
C GLU A 132 -1.53 -13.17 -7.55
N ARG A 133 -1.24 -12.75 -6.32
CA ARG A 133 -1.79 -13.43 -5.14
C ARG A 133 -3.32 -13.45 -5.14
N LYS A 134 -3.90 -14.53 -4.65
CA LYS A 134 -5.34 -14.67 -4.52
C LYS A 134 -5.91 -13.72 -3.46
N THR A 135 -6.92 -12.95 -3.84
CA THR A 135 -7.66 -12.03 -2.97
C THR A 135 -9.12 -11.92 -3.44
N LYS A 136 -9.93 -11.20 -2.69
CA LYS A 136 -11.31 -10.86 -3.09
C LYS A 136 -11.37 -9.57 -3.91
N ARG A 137 -10.39 -8.70 -3.77
CA ARG A 137 -10.34 -7.35 -4.32
C ARG A 137 -9.10 -7.20 -5.18
N TYR A 138 -9.30 -6.81 -6.42
CA TYR A 138 -8.23 -6.63 -7.40
C TYR A 138 -8.27 -5.25 -8.02
N LEU A 139 -7.11 -4.74 -8.38
CA LEU A 139 -6.95 -3.62 -9.31
C LEU A 139 -6.94 -4.17 -10.74
N LEU A 140 -7.54 -3.42 -11.66
CA LEU A 140 -7.57 -3.74 -13.09
C LEU A 140 -6.57 -2.84 -13.80
N PHE A 141 -5.72 -3.44 -14.61
CA PHE A 141 -4.69 -2.76 -15.39
C PHE A 141 -4.86 -3.08 -16.87
N ASP A 142 -4.52 -2.13 -17.74
CA ASP A 142 -4.40 -2.37 -19.18
C ASP A 142 -3.07 -3.09 -19.53
N GLU A 143 -2.81 -3.24 -20.83
CA GLU A 143 -1.61 -3.92 -21.36
C GLU A 143 -0.31 -3.16 -21.03
N GLU A 144 -0.37 -1.84 -20.84
CA GLU A 144 0.75 -0.97 -20.47
C GLU A 144 0.88 -0.78 -18.95
N MET A 145 0.12 -1.56 -18.18
CA MET A 145 0.08 -1.50 -16.72
C MET A 145 -0.47 -0.18 -16.16
N HIS A 146 -1.30 0.58 -16.90
CA HIS A 146 -2.03 1.69 -16.33
C HIS A 146 -3.25 1.18 -15.55
N LEU A 147 -3.50 1.79 -14.39
CA LEU A 147 -4.69 1.51 -13.60
C LEU A 147 -5.95 1.95 -14.35
N VAL A 148 -6.88 1.03 -14.56
CA VAL A 148 -8.15 1.32 -15.26
C VAL A 148 -9.38 1.01 -14.43
N GLY A 149 -9.23 0.32 -13.29
CA GLY A 149 -10.38 -0.01 -12.44
C GLY A 149 -10.03 -0.86 -11.23
N TRP A 150 -11.07 -1.28 -10.56
CA TRP A 150 -11.04 -2.16 -9.40
C TRP A 150 -12.25 -3.10 -9.44
N THR A 151 -12.10 -4.30 -8.92
CA THR A 151 -13.20 -5.27 -8.80
C THR A 151 -13.16 -6.03 -7.47
N ASN A 152 -14.34 -6.42 -7.00
CA ASN A 152 -14.52 -7.40 -5.96
C ASN A 152 -15.15 -8.66 -6.56
N ILE A 153 -14.38 -9.74 -6.65
CA ILE A 153 -14.82 -11.00 -7.29
C ILE A 153 -15.92 -11.74 -6.52
N GLU A 154 -16.13 -11.44 -5.24
CA GLU A 154 -17.22 -12.03 -4.47
C GLU A 154 -18.56 -11.33 -4.72
N THR A 155 -18.58 -10.00 -4.73
CA THR A 155 -19.79 -9.21 -4.96
C THR A 155 -20.08 -8.99 -6.44
N GLY A 156 -19.06 -8.99 -7.30
CA GLY A 156 -19.14 -8.62 -8.70
C GLY A 156 -19.09 -7.09 -8.92
N GLU A 157 -18.87 -6.31 -7.87
CA GLU A 157 -18.72 -4.86 -7.97
C GLU A 157 -17.49 -4.50 -8.79
N VAL A 158 -17.64 -3.54 -9.70
CA VAL A 158 -16.56 -2.93 -10.47
C VAL A 158 -16.62 -1.42 -10.30
N LYS A 159 -15.47 -0.80 -10.01
CA LYS A 159 -15.29 0.66 -9.97
C LYS A 159 -14.29 1.06 -11.05
N SER A 160 -14.65 2.04 -11.89
CA SER A 160 -13.78 2.56 -12.93
C SER A 160 -14.26 3.93 -13.38
N PRO A 161 -13.38 4.87 -13.75
CA PRO A 161 -13.76 6.10 -14.43
C PRO A 161 -14.12 5.86 -15.92
N TYR A 162 -13.79 4.68 -16.47
CA TYR A 162 -14.09 4.31 -17.85
C TYR A 162 -15.46 3.63 -17.92
N PRO A 163 -16.44 4.22 -18.65
CA PRO A 163 -17.82 3.71 -18.66
C PRO A 163 -17.94 2.25 -19.10
N GLU A 164 -17.14 1.82 -20.08
CA GLU A 164 -17.13 0.46 -20.61
C GLU A 164 -16.62 -0.57 -19.62
N ILE A 165 -15.72 -0.17 -18.70
CA ILE A 165 -15.22 -1.02 -17.60
C ILE A 165 -16.24 -1.01 -16.44
N ALA A 166 -16.77 0.16 -16.09
CA ALA A 166 -17.79 0.29 -15.04
C ALA A 166 -19.06 -0.54 -15.37
N ALA A 167 -19.42 -0.64 -16.66
CA ALA A 167 -20.55 -1.44 -17.15
C ALA A 167 -20.37 -2.97 -16.94
N LEU A 168 -19.17 -3.45 -16.56
CA LEU A 168 -18.92 -4.85 -16.19
C LEU A 168 -19.42 -5.19 -14.79
N SER A 169 -19.84 -4.19 -14.01
CA SER A 169 -20.33 -4.42 -12.64
C SER A 169 -21.55 -5.35 -12.64
N GLY A 170 -21.46 -6.42 -11.83
CA GLY A 170 -22.46 -7.49 -11.78
C GLY A 170 -22.16 -8.69 -12.68
N ASP A 171 -21.27 -8.59 -13.65
CA ASP A 171 -20.91 -9.67 -14.59
C ASP A 171 -19.47 -10.20 -14.28
N LYS A 172 -19.38 -11.07 -13.28
CA LYS A 172 -18.11 -11.66 -12.82
C LYS A 172 -17.39 -12.44 -13.92
N GLU A 173 -18.13 -13.16 -14.75
CA GLU A 173 -17.56 -13.99 -15.81
C GLU A 173 -16.95 -13.13 -16.91
N LYS A 174 -17.60 -12.02 -17.24
CA LYS A 174 -17.09 -11.08 -18.24
C LYS A 174 -15.84 -10.37 -17.73
N VAL A 175 -15.80 -9.95 -16.46
CA VAL A 175 -14.59 -9.39 -15.84
C VAL A 175 -13.43 -10.39 -15.95
N GLN A 176 -13.62 -11.66 -15.55
CA GLN A 176 -12.57 -12.68 -15.60
C GLN A 176 -12.11 -13.05 -17.01
N ARG A 177 -12.98 -12.91 -18.02
CA ARG A 177 -12.60 -13.09 -19.43
C ARG A 177 -11.78 -11.92 -19.96
N MET A 178 -12.05 -10.70 -19.49
CA MET A 178 -11.37 -9.49 -19.95
C MET A 178 -10.07 -9.21 -19.23
N TYR A 179 -9.96 -9.62 -17.96
CA TYR A 179 -8.81 -9.36 -17.10
C TYR A 179 -8.27 -10.66 -16.52
N SER A 180 -7.02 -11.00 -16.85
CA SER A 180 -6.38 -12.23 -16.36
C SER A 180 -5.80 -12.02 -14.95
N PRO A 181 -5.99 -12.98 -14.02
CA PRO A 181 -5.33 -12.96 -12.71
C PRO A 181 -3.92 -13.57 -12.74
N SER A 182 -3.42 -14.05 -13.88
CA SER A 182 -2.21 -14.87 -14.00
C SER A 182 -1.00 -14.11 -14.52
N GLY A 183 -0.96 -12.77 -14.46
CA GLY A 183 0.16 -11.96 -14.93
C GLY A 183 0.44 -12.01 -16.43
N SER A 184 -0.29 -12.85 -17.16
CA SER A 184 -0.25 -12.94 -18.62
C SER A 184 -1.59 -12.52 -19.22
N LEU A 185 -1.53 -11.80 -20.33
CA LEU A 185 -2.75 -11.38 -21.03
C LEU A 185 -3.60 -12.59 -21.45
N PRO A 186 -4.94 -12.52 -21.32
CA PRO A 186 -5.81 -13.55 -21.81
C PRO A 186 -5.64 -13.75 -23.32
N THR A 187 -5.44 -14.99 -23.77
CA THR A 187 -5.30 -15.35 -25.18
C THR A 187 -6.61 -15.94 -25.71
N GLY A 188 -7.17 -15.42 -26.81
CA GLY A 188 -8.35 -15.96 -27.47
C GLY A 188 -9.10 -14.93 -28.31
N GLU A 189 -10.03 -15.40 -29.14
CA GLU A 189 -10.97 -14.54 -29.89
C GLU A 189 -11.88 -13.80 -28.91
N GLY A 190 -11.69 -12.47 -28.80
CA GLY A 190 -12.31 -11.61 -27.81
C GLY A 190 -11.34 -11.01 -26.81
N GLY A 191 -10.04 -11.14 -27.09
CA GLY A 191 -8.81 -10.69 -26.41
C GLY A 191 -8.97 -10.04 -25.05
N GLY A 192 -8.29 -10.56 -24.04
CA GLY A 192 -8.23 -9.88 -22.74
C GLY A 192 -7.71 -8.47 -22.90
N ARG A 193 -8.31 -7.55 -22.14
CA ARG A 193 -7.94 -6.13 -22.16
C ARG A 193 -6.90 -5.77 -21.10
N GLY A 194 -6.49 -6.72 -20.25
CA GLY A 194 -5.52 -6.42 -19.22
C GLY A 194 -5.40 -7.46 -18.10
N LEU A 195 -4.85 -7.02 -16.99
CA LEU A 195 -4.50 -7.82 -15.84
C LEU A 195 -5.37 -7.47 -14.63
N MET A 196 -5.65 -8.48 -13.80
CA MET A 196 -6.36 -8.36 -12.54
C MET A 196 -5.40 -8.74 -11.40
N LEU A 197 -4.84 -7.74 -10.69
CA LEU A 197 -3.74 -7.91 -9.76
C LEU A 197 -4.08 -7.40 -8.36
N ALA A 198 -3.50 -8.04 -7.35
CA ALA A 198 -3.69 -7.68 -5.95
C ALA A 198 -2.72 -6.57 -5.54
N PHE A 199 -3.22 -5.49 -4.97
CA PHE A 199 -2.40 -4.45 -4.36
C PHE A 199 -1.70 -4.98 -3.10
N SER A 200 -0.43 -4.63 -2.95
CA SER A 200 0.46 -5.19 -1.92
C SER A 200 0.67 -4.26 -0.71
N GLY A 201 0.02 -3.10 -0.66
CA GLY A 201 0.16 -2.17 0.47
C GLY A 201 1.47 -1.35 0.45
N ILE A 202 2.19 -1.38 -0.68
CA ILE A 202 3.40 -0.58 -0.93
C ILE A 202 3.20 0.17 -2.24
N HIS A 203 3.47 1.47 -2.24
CA HIS A 203 3.36 2.29 -3.44
C HIS A 203 4.30 3.50 -3.39
N ALA A 204 4.70 4.01 -4.56
CA ALA A 204 5.37 5.29 -4.70
C ALA A 204 4.37 6.34 -5.19
N PHE A 205 4.44 7.54 -4.65
CA PHE A 205 3.49 8.65 -4.83
C PHE A 205 4.23 9.91 -5.22
N SER A 206 3.89 10.51 -6.34
CA SER A 206 4.47 11.79 -6.77
C SER A 206 3.81 12.96 -6.03
N PRO A 207 4.57 13.95 -5.53
CA PRO A 207 4.03 15.16 -4.92
C PRO A 207 3.06 15.93 -5.83
N ARG A 208 3.14 15.77 -7.15
CA ARG A 208 2.20 16.38 -8.12
C ARG A 208 0.74 16.05 -7.86
N LEU A 209 0.46 14.92 -7.19
CA LEU A 209 -0.89 14.50 -6.86
C LEU A 209 -1.52 15.25 -5.66
N PHE A 210 -0.73 15.97 -4.86
CA PHE A 210 -1.29 16.72 -3.73
C PHE A 210 -2.30 17.78 -4.15
N ALA A 211 -2.04 18.48 -5.26
CA ALA A 211 -2.98 19.45 -5.80
C ALA A 211 -4.36 18.84 -6.12
N ASP A 212 -4.38 17.59 -6.58
CA ASP A 212 -5.62 16.86 -6.87
C ASP A 212 -6.37 16.44 -5.60
N MET A 213 -5.68 16.39 -4.44
CA MET A 213 -6.28 16.02 -3.14
C MET A 213 -6.98 17.17 -2.43
N GLU A 214 -6.77 18.44 -2.83
CA GLU A 214 -7.32 19.62 -2.14
C GLU A 214 -8.85 19.58 -2.03
N GLN A 215 -9.54 19.10 -3.06
CA GLN A 215 -10.99 19.03 -3.11
C GLN A 215 -11.58 17.72 -2.55
N TRP A 216 -10.75 16.80 -2.09
CA TRP A 216 -11.21 15.53 -1.52
C TRP A 216 -11.69 15.72 -0.09
N PRO A 217 -12.60 14.85 0.41
CA PRO A 217 -12.99 14.81 1.82
C PRO A 217 -11.75 14.69 2.71
N GLU A 218 -11.86 15.09 3.97
CA GLU A 218 -10.75 14.97 4.92
C GLU A 218 -10.31 13.51 5.10
N LYS A 219 -11.26 12.58 5.11
CA LYS A 219 -11.07 11.15 5.28
C LYS A 219 -11.43 10.39 4.01
N PHE A 220 -10.45 9.69 3.43
CA PHE A 220 -10.66 8.85 2.24
C PHE A 220 -9.58 7.80 2.05
N PRO A 221 -9.92 6.63 1.41
CA PRO A 221 -8.94 5.63 1.01
C PRO A 221 -8.13 6.09 -0.19
N ILE A 222 -6.84 5.82 -0.21
CA ILE A 222 -5.96 6.19 -1.35
C ILE A 222 -6.36 5.47 -2.65
N ILE A 223 -6.88 4.26 -2.58
CA ILE A 223 -7.30 3.52 -3.78
C ILE A 223 -8.49 4.20 -4.46
N ASP A 224 -9.45 4.72 -3.71
CA ASP A 224 -10.58 5.46 -4.30
C ASP A 224 -10.10 6.75 -4.99
N PHE A 225 -9.09 7.43 -4.43
CA PHE A 225 -8.43 8.56 -5.07
C PHE A 225 -7.75 8.16 -6.38
N TYR A 226 -6.96 7.08 -6.36
CA TYR A 226 -6.29 6.60 -7.57
C TYR A 226 -7.29 6.20 -8.66
N LEU A 227 -8.38 5.52 -8.32
CA LEU A 227 -9.45 5.17 -9.27
C LEU A 227 -10.15 6.39 -9.86
N ASN A 228 -10.31 7.44 -9.07
CA ASN A 228 -10.89 8.68 -9.57
C ASN A 228 -9.95 9.44 -10.52
N ARG A 229 -8.62 9.35 -10.26
CA ARG A 229 -7.63 10.11 -11.03
C ARG A 229 -7.02 9.35 -12.20
N CYS A 230 -7.14 8.02 -12.28
CA CYS A 230 -6.41 7.20 -13.25
C CYS A 230 -6.73 7.49 -14.72
N ALA A 231 -7.83 8.17 -15.03
CA ALA A 231 -8.13 8.64 -16.39
C ALA A 231 -7.33 9.90 -16.79
N GLU A 232 -6.83 10.66 -15.81
CA GLU A 232 -6.16 11.95 -16.02
C GLU A 232 -4.68 11.92 -15.59
N ARG A 233 -4.32 10.95 -14.75
CA ARG A 233 -3.01 10.79 -14.12
C ARG A 233 -2.42 9.42 -14.44
N LYS A 234 -1.10 9.37 -14.59
CA LYS A 234 -0.36 8.16 -14.92
C LYS A 234 -0.14 7.32 -13.67
N ILE A 235 -1.12 6.49 -13.32
CA ILE A 235 -1.07 5.58 -12.18
C ILE A 235 -0.80 4.18 -12.71
N LYS A 236 0.35 3.59 -12.32
CA LYS A 236 0.85 2.33 -12.87
C LYS A 236 0.96 1.22 -11.84
N GLY A 237 0.86 -0.01 -12.33
CA GLY A 237 1.20 -1.21 -11.58
C GLY A 237 2.66 -1.60 -11.81
N TYR A 238 3.35 -2.00 -10.74
CA TYR A 238 4.64 -2.69 -10.78
C TYR A 238 4.40 -4.14 -10.40
N LEU A 239 4.35 -5.01 -11.41
CA LEU A 239 4.17 -6.45 -11.21
C LEU A 239 5.48 -7.09 -10.81
N LYS A 240 5.52 -7.68 -9.61
CA LYS A 240 6.60 -8.57 -9.16
C LYS A 240 6.06 -9.99 -9.11
N SER A 241 6.39 -10.80 -10.13
CA SER A 241 5.86 -12.16 -10.32
C SER A 241 6.30 -13.14 -9.23
N ASP A 242 7.51 -12.95 -8.66
CA ASP A 242 8.07 -13.72 -7.56
C ASP A 242 7.87 -13.03 -6.19
N LEU A 243 6.87 -12.15 -6.07
CA LEU A 243 6.61 -11.45 -4.82
C LEU A 243 6.18 -12.44 -3.74
N GLN A 244 7.02 -12.57 -2.72
CA GLN A 244 6.66 -13.17 -1.45
C GLN A 244 6.16 -12.05 -0.53
N LEU A 245 4.95 -12.20 -0.01
CA LEU A 245 4.31 -11.19 0.81
C LEU A 245 3.52 -11.84 1.95
N LEU A 246 3.66 -11.30 3.15
CA LEU A 246 2.88 -11.65 4.32
C LEU A 246 2.22 -10.40 4.92
N ASP A 247 0.87 -10.41 5.01
CA ASP A 247 0.09 -9.42 5.77
C ASP A 247 -0.01 -9.90 7.23
N VAL A 248 0.73 -9.25 8.13
CA VAL A 248 0.76 -9.54 9.57
C VAL A 248 -0.42 -8.83 10.26
N GLY A 249 -1.60 -9.03 9.73
CA GLY A 249 -2.84 -8.41 10.22
C GLY A 249 -3.71 -9.31 11.11
N LYS A 250 -3.31 -10.58 11.34
CA LYS A 250 -4.06 -11.56 12.13
C LYS A 250 -3.11 -12.37 13.00
N LEU A 251 -3.63 -12.99 14.07
CA LEU A 251 -2.82 -13.82 14.98
C LEU A 251 -2.17 -15.02 14.28
N ASP A 252 -2.90 -15.71 13.40
CA ASP A 252 -2.41 -16.86 12.64
C ASP A 252 -1.25 -16.51 11.70
N THR A 253 -1.22 -15.28 11.17
CA THR A 253 -0.11 -14.80 10.33
C THR A 253 1.08 -14.31 11.15
N LEU A 254 0.86 -13.87 12.39
CA LEU A 254 1.92 -13.42 13.29
C LEU A 254 2.86 -14.58 13.67
N ASP A 255 2.32 -15.76 13.95
CA ASP A 255 3.12 -16.95 14.28
C ASP A 255 4.07 -17.35 13.15
N ASN A 256 3.68 -17.14 11.91
CA ASN A 256 4.47 -17.45 10.72
C ASN A 256 5.43 -16.31 10.31
N ALA A 257 5.23 -15.10 10.83
CA ALA A 257 5.95 -13.91 10.38
C ALA A 257 7.46 -13.98 10.62
N PHE A 258 7.88 -14.56 11.73
CA PHE A 258 9.30 -14.72 12.05
C PHE A 258 10.01 -15.70 11.10
N GLU A 259 9.39 -16.84 10.80
CA GLU A 259 9.94 -17.78 9.82
C GLU A 259 9.93 -17.18 8.41
N PHE A 260 8.89 -16.43 8.06
CA PHE A 260 8.83 -15.73 6.79
C PHE A 260 9.99 -14.73 6.62
N LEU A 261 10.31 -13.95 7.65
CA LEU A 261 11.45 -13.01 7.61
C LEU A 261 12.78 -13.71 7.29
N LYS A 262 13.01 -14.93 7.79
CA LYS A 262 14.23 -15.70 7.48
C LYS A 262 14.30 -16.13 6.00
N THR A 263 13.18 -16.17 5.30
CA THR A 263 13.14 -16.60 3.89
C THR A 263 13.34 -15.46 2.91
N ILE A 264 13.09 -14.22 3.33
CA ILE A 264 13.16 -13.03 2.46
C ILE A 264 14.40 -12.15 2.69
N ASN A 265 15.22 -12.47 3.71
CA ASN A 265 16.48 -11.77 4.04
C ASN A 265 17.70 -12.46 3.43
#